data_ea71de532b61f0e71d4ba4a0c0f79392
#
_entry.id   ea71de532b61f0e71d4ba4a0c0f79392
#
_cell.length_a   1.000
_cell.length_b   1.000
_cell.length_c   1.000
_cell.angle_alpha   90.00
_cell.angle_beta   90.00
_cell.angle_gamma   90.00
#
_symmetry.space_group_name_H-M   'P 1'
#
loop_
_entity.id
_entity.type
_entity.pdbx_description
1 polymer ?
#
loop_
_entity_poly.entity_id
_entity_poly.type
_entity_poly.pdbx_seq_one_letter_code
_entity_poly.pdbx_strand_id
1 'polypeptide(L)'
;GQVVIIFGTIHINVQTLKTESEEKGMFIKTIKVKKPTFAVIGAVLAALALLAVIIVTVVRISSPAVYEMKSEAQRQAFLKEMGWEVSDEYDECKAVTIPKEFNEVYEKYNKLQKQQGFDLEDYKGKTAEVYTYSVKNYGNKKQEVRANLIVCEGQLVGGDVCSAELDGFMQGLRKK
;
A
#
# COMPACT_ATOMS: atom_id res chain seq x y z
N GLY A 1 -8.50 48.19 -1.09
CA GLY A 1 -7.44 47.78 -1.96
C GLY A 1 -7.99 47.03 -3.17
N GLN A 2 -7.82 47.53 -4.38
CA GLN A 2 -8.17 46.81 -5.61
C GLN A 2 -6.93 46.08 -6.12
N VAL A 3 -7.05 44.79 -6.38
CA VAL A 3 -6.05 44.01 -7.11
C VAL A 3 -6.47 44.03 -8.57
N VAL A 4 -5.69 44.76 -9.42
CA VAL A 4 -5.88 44.74 -10.87
C VAL A 4 -4.85 43.83 -11.47
N ILE A 5 -5.29 42.71 -12.06
CA ILE A 5 -4.41 41.82 -12.82
C ILE A 5 -4.46 42.25 -14.28
N ILE A 6 -3.39 42.87 -14.77
CA ILE A 6 -3.21 43.14 -16.20
C ILE A 6 -2.17 42.16 -16.73
N PHE A 7 -2.53 41.43 -17.78
CA PHE A 7 -1.67 40.49 -18.47
C PHE A 7 -0.30 41.08 -18.80
N GLY A 8 0.74 40.62 -18.12
CA GLY A 8 2.12 40.91 -18.41
C GLY A 8 2.94 41.67 -17.37
N THR A 9 2.35 42.19 -16.29
CA THR A 9 3.12 42.86 -15.24
C THR A 9 2.34 42.83 -13.91
N ILE A 10 2.88 42.18 -12.91
CA ILE A 10 2.33 42.22 -11.55
C ILE A 10 2.93 43.47 -10.87
N HIS A 11 2.12 44.51 -10.72
CA HIS A 11 2.42 45.64 -9.84
C HIS A 11 1.71 45.42 -8.51
N ILE A 12 2.47 45.17 -7.48
CA ILE A 12 1.95 45.15 -6.10
C ILE A 12 2.14 46.57 -5.58
N ASN A 13 1.03 47.35 -5.52
CA ASN A 13 1.02 48.66 -4.89
C ASN A 13 0.55 48.50 -3.44
N VAL A 14 1.48 48.53 -2.51
CA VAL A 14 1.18 48.55 -1.08
C VAL A 14 1.02 49.98 -0.65
N GLN A 15 -0.23 50.48 -0.53
CA GLN A 15 -0.50 51.75 0.14
C GLN A 15 -0.30 51.56 1.65
N THR A 16 0.74 52.20 2.18
CA THR A 16 1.00 52.29 3.61
C THR A 16 -0.02 53.21 4.24
N LEU A 17 -0.83 52.67 5.16
CA LEU A 17 -1.60 53.48 6.10
C LEU A 17 -0.58 54.18 7.02
N LYS A 18 -0.53 55.51 6.94
CA LYS A 18 0.30 56.37 7.77
C LYS A 18 -0.29 56.40 9.15
N THR A 19 0.29 55.65 10.07
CA THR A 19 0.10 55.92 11.51
C THR A 19 1.40 56.54 11.99
N GLU A 20 1.25 57.73 12.46
CA GLU A 20 2.33 58.55 13.02
C GLU A 20 2.84 57.90 14.32
N SER A 21 4.08 57.43 14.32
CA SER A 21 5.05 57.51 15.42
C SER A 21 6.31 56.69 15.11
N GLU A 22 7.45 57.38 15.26
CA GLU A 22 8.82 56.94 15.45
C GLU A 22 9.64 56.37 14.26
N GLU A 23 10.64 57.16 13.91
CA GLU A 23 11.84 56.89 13.11
C GLU A 23 12.48 55.52 13.47
N LYS A 24 12.31 54.55 12.59
CA LYS A 24 13.32 53.51 12.35
C LYS A 24 13.41 53.23 10.85
N GLY A 25 14.58 53.55 10.28
CA GLY A 25 14.86 53.38 8.84
C GLY A 25 14.47 52.03 8.32
N MET A 26 13.39 51.97 7.53
CA MET A 26 12.93 50.77 6.87
C MET A 26 13.70 50.58 5.57
N PHE A 27 14.65 49.66 5.56
CA PHE A 27 15.32 49.27 4.32
C PHE A 27 14.36 48.49 3.43
N ILE A 28 13.75 49.14 2.44
CA ILE A 28 12.96 48.48 1.42
C ILE A 28 13.90 47.81 0.43
N LYS A 29 14.09 46.50 0.55
CA LYS A 29 14.83 45.72 -0.43
C LYS A 29 13.92 45.40 -1.61
N THR A 30 14.05 46.17 -2.68
CA THR A 30 13.30 45.90 -3.91
C THR A 30 13.92 44.73 -4.65
N ILE A 31 13.24 43.59 -4.67
CA ILE A 31 13.64 42.43 -5.45
C ILE A 31 13.10 42.61 -6.88
N LYS A 32 13.98 42.88 -7.84
CA LYS A 32 13.62 42.86 -9.27
C LYS A 32 13.45 41.39 -9.72
N VAL A 33 12.23 40.93 -9.84
CA VAL A 33 11.94 39.64 -10.45
C VAL A 33 12.04 39.75 -11.96
N LYS A 34 13.04 39.13 -12.57
CA LYS A 34 13.15 39.03 -14.04
C LYS A 34 11.99 38.22 -14.59
N LYS A 35 11.39 38.63 -15.70
CA LYS A 35 10.36 37.83 -16.41
C LYS A 35 10.92 36.44 -16.70
N PRO A 36 10.20 35.36 -16.33
CA PRO A 36 10.65 34.01 -16.64
C PRO A 36 10.73 33.85 -18.16
N THR A 37 11.87 33.39 -18.64
CA THR A 37 12.02 33.05 -20.07
C THR A 37 11.21 31.79 -20.37
N PHE A 38 10.74 31.60 -21.61
CA PHE A 38 10.00 30.38 -22.01
C PHE A 38 10.76 29.11 -21.66
N ALA A 39 12.09 29.14 -21.63
CA ALA A 39 12.92 28.02 -21.17
C ALA A 39 12.70 27.67 -19.69
N VAL A 40 12.53 28.65 -18.80
CA VAL A 40 12.28 28.44 -17.38
C VAL A 40 10.87 27.84 -17.17
N ILE A 41 9.88 28.35 -17.91
CA ILE A 41 8.51 27.79 -17.86
C ILE A 41 8.51 26.33 -18.33
N GLY A 42 9.22 26.05 -19.45
CA GLY A 42 9.35 24.68 -19.96
C GLY A 42 10.04 23.75 -18.95
N ALA A 43 11.10 24.19 -18.29
CA ALA A 43 11.81 23.43 -17.27
C ALA A 43 10.92 23.12 -16.04
N VAL A 44 10.11 24.10 -15.60
CA VAL A 44 9.17 23.91 -14.48
C VAL A 44 8.08 22.90 -14.84
N LEU A 45 7.50 23.00 -16.04
CA LEU A 45 6.49 22.04 -16.50
C LEU A 45 7.06 20.64 -16.64
N ALA A 46 8.28 20.49 -17.16
CA ALA A 46 8.96 19.19 -17.24
C ALA A 46 9.22 18.61 -15.85
N ALA A 47 9.66 19.42 -14.88
CA ALA A 47 9.86 18.98 -13.50
C ALA A 47 8.56 18.54 -12.82
N LEU A 48 7.46 19.27 -13.05
CA LEU A 48 6.14 18.90 -12.52
C LEU A 48 5.62 17.60 -13.14
N ALA A 49 5.81 17.39 -14.44
CA ALA A 49 5.45 16.14 -15.11
C ALA A 49 6.25 14.96 -14.57
N LEU A 50 7.55 15.13 -14.34
CA LEU A 50 8.43 14.11 -13.76
C LEU A 50 8.01 13.78 -12.32
N LEU A 51 7.68 14.78 -11.52
CA LEU A 51 7.17 14.60 -10.17
C LEU A 51 5.84 13.83 -10.16
N ALA A 52 4.93 14.16 -11.08
CA ALA A 52 3.65 13.43 -11.21
C ALA A 52 3.87 11.96 -11.57
N VAL A 53 4.80 11.63 -12.48
CA VAL A 53 5.16 10.26 -12.81
C VAL A 53 5.74 9.53 -11.59
N ILE A 54 6.63 10.17 -10.84
CA ILE A 54 7.19 9.58 -9.61
C ILE A 54 6.10 9.30 -8.59
N ILE A 55 5.18 10.24 -8.36
CA ILE A 55 4.06 10.05 -7.42
C ILE A 55 3.18 8.88 -7.86
N VAL A 56 2.81 8.80 -9.15
CA VAL A 56 1.98 7.70 -9.67
C VAL A 56 2.69 6.36 -9.53
N THR A 57 3.99 6.28 -9.81
CA THR A 57 4.77 5.04 -9.65
C THR A 57 4.89 4.64 -8.18
N VAL A 58 5.16 5.56 -7.27
CA VAL A 58 5.24 5.29 -5.83
C VAL A 58 3.89 4.82 -5.30
N VAL A 59 2.78 5.46 -5.66
CA VAL A 59 1.43 5.04 -5.25
C VAL A 59 1.11 3.64 -5.76
N ARG A 60 1.44 3.31 -7.01
CA ARG A 60 1.22 1.96 -7.57
C ARG A 60 2.05 0.88 -6.87
N ILE A 61 3.29 1.18 -6.49
CA ILE A 61 4.17 0.23 -5.78
C ILE A 61 3.71 0.06 -4.32
N SER A 62 3.14 1.11 -3.72
CA SER A 62 2.69 1.11 -2.31
C SER A 62 1.26 0.60 -2.13
N SER A 63 0.48 0.43 -3.21
CA SER A 63 -0.84 -0.18 -3.11
C SER A 63 -0.70 -1.67 -2.84
N PRO A 64 -1.36 -2.20 -1.79
CA PRO A 64 -1.36 -3.64 -1.56
C PRO A 64 -1.91 -4.36 -2.79
N ALA A 65 -1.24 -5.43 -3.20
CA ALA A 65 -1.70 -6.24 -4.32
C ALA A 65 -3.06 -6.86 -3.94
N VAL A 66 -4.09 -6.52 -4.68
CA VAL A 66 -5.41 -7.11 -4.51
C VAL A 66 -5.48 -8.38 -5.35
N TYR A 67 -5.49 -9.53 -4.70
CA TYR A 67 -5.62 -10.82 -5.36
C TYR A 67 -7.08 -11.29 -5.27
N GLU A 68 -7.75 -11.39 -6.42
CA GLU A 68 -9.09 -12.01 -6.48
C GLU A 68 -9.00 -13.52 -6.29
N MET A 69 -9.85 -14.08 -5.41
CA MET A 69 -9.87 -15.48 -5.00
C MET A 69 -11.28 -16.10 -5.11
N LYS A 70 -12.10 -15.59 -6.02
CA LYS A 70 -13.50 -16.01 -6.20
C LYS A 70 -13.64 -17.42 -6.78
N SER A 71 -12.64 -17.90 -7.50
CA SER A 71 -12.68 -19.23 -8.14
C SER A 71 -11.50 -20.09 -7.72
N GLU A 72 -11.68 -21.42 -7.85
CA GLU A 72 -10.61 -22.39 -7.64
C GLU A 72 -9.41 -22.11 -8.53
N ALA A 73 -9.64 -21.80 -9.80
CA ALA A 73 -8.59 -21.50 -10.76
C ALA A 73 -7.71 -20.30 -10.34
N GLN A 74 -8.32 -19.27 -9.71
CA GLN A 74 -7.57 -18.12 -9.20
C GLN A 74 -6.69 -18.50 -8.02
N ARG A 75 -7.22 -19.29 -7.08
CA ARG A 75 -6.46 -19.77 -5.92
C ARG A 75 -5.30 -20.67 -6.32
N GLN A 76 -5.53 -21.59 -7.26
CA GLN A 76 -4.50 -22.47 -7.82
C GLN A 76 -3.41 -21.67 -8.55
N ALA A 77 -3.80 -20.71 -9.38
CA ALA A 77 -2.85 -19.85 -10.09
C ALA A 77 -1.97 -19.06 -9.13
N PHE A 78 -2.58 -18.50 -8.07
CA PHE A 78 -1.85 -17.77 -7.04
C PHE A 78 -0.85 -18.64 -6.29
N LEU A 79 -1.25 -19.84 -5.82
CA LEU A 79 -0.34 -20.76 -5.12
C LEU A 79 0.80 -21.20 -6.02
N LYS A 80 0.55 -21.43 -7.30
CA LYS A 80 1.58 -21.73 -8.31
C LYS A 80 2.54 -20.55 -8.49
N GLU A 81 2.04 -19.31 -8.54
CA GLU A 81 2.87 -18.10 -8.60
C GLU A 81 3.75 -17.96 -7.35
N MET A 82 3.22 -18.34 -6.19
CA MET A 82 3.98 -18.39 -4.93
C MET A 82 5.02 -19.52 -4.90
N GLY A 83 5.05 -20.41 -5.88
CA GLY A 83 6.02 -21.51 -6.03
C GLY A 83 5.56 -22.85 -5.49
N TRP A 84 4.27 -22.98 -5.16
CA TRP A 84 3.72 -24.22 -4.60
C TRP A 84 2.98 -25.06 -5.64
N GLU A 85 3.22 -26.36 -5.56
CA GLU A 85 2.37 -27.39 -6.17
C GLU A 85 1.47 -27.95 -5.09
N VAL A 86 0.16 -27.83 -5.27
CA VAL A 86 -0.83 -28.21 -4.26
C VAL A 86 -1.80 -29.28 -4.81
N SER A 87 -2.72 -29.75 -3.95
CA SER A 87 -3.87 -30.58 -4.34
C SER A 87 -4.68 -29.87 -5.42
N ASP A 88 -5.33 -30.67 -6.30
CA ASP A 88 -6.07 -30.15 -7.46
C ASP A 88 -7.33 -29.37 -7.08
N GLU A 89 -7.84 -29.63 -5.86
CA GLU A 89 -8.92 -28.91 -5.19
C GLU A 89 -8.48 -28.63 -3.75
N TYR A 90 -9.17 -27.72 -3.07
CA TYR A 90 -8.92 -27.52 -1.64
C TYR A 90 -9.36 -28.75 -0.82
N ASP A 91 -8.60 -29.12 0.19
CA ASP A 91 -8.90 -30.24 1.07
C ASP A 91 -9.98 -29.85 2.08
N GLU A 92 -9.99 -28.56 2.47
CA GLU A 92 -10.93 -28.01 3.45
C GLU A 92 -11.25 -26.55 3.16
N CYS A 93 -12.50 -26.13 3.41
CA CYS A 93 -12.91 -24.74 3.45
C CYS A 93 -13.68 -24.48 4.75
N LYS A 94 -13.20 -23.54 5.56
CA LYS A 94 -13.83 -23.14 6.83
C LYS A 94 -14.18 -21.67 6.83
N ALA A 95 -15.42 -21.33 7.19
CA ALA A 95 -15.78 -19.96 7.55
C ALA A 95 -15.24 -19.64 8.96
N VAL A 96 -14.50 -18.56 9.07
CA VAL A 96 -13.94 -18.05 10.34
C VAL A 96 -14.28 -16.58 10.51
N THR A 97 -14.48 -16.14 11.73
CA THR A 97 -14.62 -14.71 12.02
C THR A 97 -13.28 -14.17 12.50
N ILE A 98 -12.76 -13.15 11.81
CA ILE A 98 -11.55 -12.45 12.25
C ILE A 98 -11.90 -11.72 13.56
N PRO A 99 -11.18 -11.93 14.67
CA PRO A 99 -11.51 -11.34 15.96
C PRO A 99 -11.58 -9.82 15.92
N LYS A 100 -12.50 -9.23 16.67
CA LYS A 100 -12.56 -7.77 16.86
C LYS A 100 -11.39 -7.24 17.66
N GLU A 101 -10.90 -8.04 18.59
CA GLU A 101 -9.73 -7.76 19.42
C GLU A 101 -8.70 -8.87 19.21
N PHE A 102 -7.46 -8.50 18.91
CA PHE A 102 -6.41 -9.48 18.73
C PHE A 102 -5.75 -9.79 20.09
N ASN A 103 -5.68 -11.06 20.42
CA ASN A 103 -4.85 -11.56 21.50
C ASN A 103 -3.39 -11.71 21.00
N GLU A 104 -2.48 -12.04 21.89
CA GLU A 104 -1.06 -12.20 21.58
C GLU A 104 -0.77 -13.18 20.44
N VAL A 105 -1.57 -14.26 20.32
CA VAL A 105 -1.42 -15.25 19.24
C VAL A 105 -1.81 -14.63 17.90
N TYR A 106 -2.95 -13.93 17.88
CA TYR A 106 -3.42 -13.27 16.66
C TYR A 106 -2.52 -12.10 16.23
N GLU A 107 -1.95 -11.36 17.19
CA GLU A 107 -0.96 -10.31 16.90
C GLU A 107 0.30 -10.88 16.23
N LYS A 108 0.83 -12.00 16.75
CA LYS A 108 1.97 -12.71 16.14
C LYS A 108 1.63 -13.20 14.74
N TYR A 109 0.43 -13.74 14.54
CA TYR A 109 -0.04 -14.18 13.23
C TYR A 109 -0.18 -12.99 12.26
N ASN A 110 -0.79 -11.89 12.71
CA ASN A 110 -0.93 -10.70 11.88
C ASN A 110 0.43 -10.05 11.53
N LYS A 111 1.43 -10.16 12.41
CA LYS A 111 2.80 -9.73 12.08
C LYS A 111 3.37 -10.52 10.90
N LEU A 112 3.10 -11.83 10.81
CA LEU A 112 3.46 -12.64 9.64
C LEU A 112 2.71 -12.17 8.40
N GLN A 113 1.43 -11.79 8.52
CA GLN A 113 0.63 -11.26 7.41
C GLN A 113 1.18 -9.92 6.91
N LYS A 114 1.52 -9.01 7.83
CA LYS A 114 2.12 -7.70 7.50
C LYS A 114 3.46 -7.83 6.74
N GLN A 115 4.26 -8.84 7.02
CA GLN A 115 5.49 -9.13 6.27
C GLN A 115 5.24 -9.53 4.81
N GLN A 116 4.02 -9.96 4.49
CA GLN A 116 3.58 -10.35 3.16
C GLN A 116 2.77 -9.25 2.44
N GLY A 117 2.55 -8.11 3.11
CA GLY A 117 1.75 -7.00 2.58
C GLY A 117 0.25 -7.09 2.87
N PHE A 118 -0.17 -8.03 3.75
CA PHE A 118 -1.56 -8.14 4.24
C PHE A 118 -1.68 -7.54 5.64
N ASP A 119 -2.87 -7.08 6.01
CA ASP A 119 -3.18 -6.65 7.37
C ASP A 119 -4.58 -7.12 7.78
N LEU A 120 -4.65 -8.08 8.70
CA LEU A 120 -5.93 -8.60 9.18
C LEU A 120 -6.68 -7.60 10.09
N GLU A 121 -6.03 -6.52 10.54
CA GLU A 121 -6.70 -5.48 11.32
C GLU A 121 -7.78 -4.76 10.51
N ASP A 122 -7.59 -4.62 9.20
CA ASP A 122 -8.56 -4.00 8.28
C ASP A 122 -9.84 -4.84 8.12
N TYR A 123 -9.80 -6.10 8.59
CA TYR A 123 -10.89 -7.08 8.46
C TYR A 123 -11.45 -7.53 9.79
N LYS A 124 -11.13 -6.86 10.89
CA LYS A 124 -11.64 -7.16 12.25
C LYS A 124 -13.17 -7.28 12.27
N GLY A 125 -13.67 -8.38 12.81
CA GLY A 125 -15.10 -8.67 12.92
C GLY A 125 -15.76 -9.17 11.63
N LYS A 126 -15.05 -9.22 10.50
CA LYS A 126 -15.56 -9.79 9.25
C LYS A 126 -15.44 -11.31 9.26
N THR A 127 -16.34 -11.95 8.50
CA THR A 127 -16.25 -13.37 8.19
C THR A 127 -15.37 -13.57 6.97
N ALA A 128 -14.43 -14.49 7.05
CA ALA A 128 -13.56 -14.91 5.97
C ALA A 128 -13.66 -16.43 5.77
N GLU A 129 -13.34 -16.89 4.58
CA GLU A 129 -13.21 -18.31 4.24
C GLU A 129 -11.72 -18.67 4.24
N VAL A 130 -11.37 -19.75 4.93
CA VAL A 130 -10.02 -20.32 4.93
C VAL A 130 -10.03 -21.54 4.04
N TYR A 131 -9.34 -21.45 2.90
CA TYR A 131 -9.13 -22.57 1.98
C TYR A 131 -7.79 -23.22 2.29
N THR A 132 -7.80 -24.52 2.56
CA THR A 132 -6.61 -25.31 2.91
C THR A 132 -6.29 -26.28 1.78
N TYR A 133 -5.02 -26.31 1.37
CA TYR A 133 -4.50 -27.19 0.31
C TYR A 133 -3.32 -28.01 0.82
N SER A 134 -3.24 -29.27 0.45
CA SER A 134 -2.05 -30.10 0.66
C SER A 134 -0.93 -29.69 -0.30
N VAL A 135 0.26 -29.41 0.22
CA VAL A 135 1.44 -29.04 -0.54
C VAL A 135 2.20 -30.27 -0.99
N LYS A 136 2.40 -30.43 -2.30
CA LYS A 136 3.04 -31.61 -2.92
C LYS A 136 4.58 -31.45 -3.09
N ASN A 137 5.08 -30.23 -3.21
CA ASN A 137 6.48 -29.94 -3.56
C ASN A 137 7.31 -29.35 -2.40
N TYR A 138 6.93 -29.64 -1.15
CA TYR A 138 7.78 -29.33 0.00
C TYR A 138 8.94 -30.32 0.07
N GLY A 139 10.17 -29.81 0.41
CA GLY A 139 11.39 -30.61 0.28
C GLY A 139 11.45 -31.88 1.13
N ASN A 140 10.75 -31.94 2.26
CA ASN A 140 10.65 -33.12 3.10
C ASN A 140 9.33 -33.85 2.85
N LYS A 141 9.36 -34.94 2.06
CA LYS A 141 8.18 -35.74 1.71
C LYS A 141 7.51 -36.48 2.90
N LYS A 142 8.18 -36.54 4.06
CA LYS A 142 7.61 -37.17 5.26
C LYS A 142 6.75 -36.21 6.09
N GLN A 143 6.83 -34.91 5.81
CA GLN A 143 6.13 -33.87 6.55
C GLN A 143 4.88 -33.45 5.79
N GLU A 144 3.74 -33.54 6.42
CA GLU A 144 2.49 -33.01 5.88
C GLU A 144 2.52 -31.48 5.98
N VAL A 145 2.48 -30.83 4.83
CA VAL A 145 2.51 -29.37 4.72
C VAL A 145 1.25 -28.88 4.05
N ARG A 146 0.67 -27.83 4.60
CA ARG A 146 -0.58 -27.21 4.14
C ARG A 146 -0.36 -25.75 3.79
N ALA A 147 -1.01 -25.30 2.72
CA ALA A 147 -1.14 -23.91 2.37
C ALA A 147 -2.54 -23.43 2.68
N ASN A 148 -2.66 -22.37 3.47
CA ASN A 148 -3.92 -21.77 3.88
C ASN A 148 -4.09 -20.41 3.22
N LEU A 149 -5.22 -20.18 2.55
CA LEU A 149 -5.59 -18.89 1.98
C LEU A 149 -6.79 -18.33 2.76
N ILE A 150 -6.64 -17.13 3.33
CA ILE A 150 -7.73 -16.41 4.01
C ILE A 150 -8.37 -15.47 3.01
N VAL A 151 -9.62 -15.73 2.66
CA VAL A 151 -10.37 -14.99 1.65
C VAL A 151 -11.53 -14.28 2.31
N CYS A 152 -11.60 -12.96 2.17
CA CYS A 152 -12.70 -12.15 2.65
C CYS A 152 -13.30 -11.39 1.46
N GLU A 153 -14.63 -11.49 1.29
CA GLU A 153 -15.35 -10.82 0.19
C GLU A 153 -14.76 -11.13 -1.20
N GLY A 154 -14.22 -12.36 -1.37
CA GLY A 154 -13.61 -12.81 -2.63
C GLY A 154 -12.19 -12.29 -2.89
N GLN A 155 -11.55 -11.67 -1.90
CA GLN A 155 -10.19 -11.16 -1.97
C GLN A 155 -9.28 -11.88 -0.96
N LEU A 156 -8.03 -12.13 -1.34
CA LEU A 156 -7.02 -12.65 -0.42
C LEU A 156 -6.64 -11.57 0.58
N VAL A 157 -6.82 -11.88 1.86
CA VAL A 157 -6.52 -10.96 2.97
C VAL A 157 -5.42 -11.48 3.87
N GLY A 158 -4.95 -12.69 3.64
CA GLY A 158 -3.87 -13.32 4.38
C GLY A 158 -3.69 -14.79 4.01
N GLY A 159 -2.71 -15.41 4.62
CA GLY A 159 -2.45 -16.83 4.46
C GLY A 159 -1.08 -17.24 4.96
N ASP A 160 -0.86 -18.53 4.99
CA ASP A 160 0.37 -19.13 5.46
C ASP A 160 0.62 -20.49 4.81
N VAL A 161 1.85 -20.96 4.95
CA VAL A 161 2.21 -22.35 4.71
C VAL A 161 2.78 -22.92 5.99
N CYS A 162 2.17 -24.00 6.50
CA CYS A 162 2.53 -24.58 7.78
C CYS A 162 2.63 -26.11 7.72
N SER A 163 3.37 -26.67 8.67
CA SER A 163 3.35 -28.10 8.95
C SER A 163 2.11 -28.47 9.77
N ALA A 164 1.54 -29.63 9.48
CA ALA A 164 0.44 -30.19 10.28
C ALA A 164 0.90 -30.78 11.62
N GLU A 165 2.22 -30.85 11.90
CA GLU A 165 2.79 -31.40 13.12
C GLU A 165 2.74 -30.40 14.27
N LEU A 166 2.66 -30.91 15.53
CA LEU A 166 2.51 -30.09 16.75
C LEU A 166 3.59 -29.03 16.94
N ASP A 167 4.87 -29.35 16.62
CA ASP A 167 6.01 -28.42 16.69
C ASP A 167 6.48 -27.99 15.29
N GLY A 168 5.53 -27.92 14.35
CA GLY A 168 5.80 -27.60 12.98
C GLY A 168 6.12 -26.13 12.75
N PHE A 169 6.57 -25.83 11.56
CA PHE A 169 6.84 -24.46 11.13
C PHE A 169 5.55 -23.76 10.63
N MET A 170 5.58 -22.43 10.65
CA MET A 170 4.65 -21.57 9.92
C MET A 170 5.47 -20.48 9.21
N GLN A 171 5.17 -20.26 7.94
CA GLN A 171 5.81 -19.24 7.11
C GLN A 171 4.80 -18.53 6.21
N GLY A 172 5.23 -17.43 5.59
CA GLY A 172 4.42 -16.76 4.58
C GLY A 172 4.21 -17.60 3.32
N LEU A 173 3.27 -17.16 2.50
CA LEU A 173 2.81 -17.87 1.29
C LEU A 173 3.90 -18.04 0.21
N ARG A 174 4.88 -17.12 0.11
CA ARG A 174 5.93 -17.25 -0.90
C ARG A 174 6.96 -18.33 -0.51
N LYS A 175 7.20 -19.26 -1.41
CA LYS A 175 8.27 -20.26 -1.25
C LYS A 175 9.64 -19.56 -1.28
N LYS A 176 10.46 -19.88 -0.29
CA LYS A 176 11.85 -19.39 -0.18
C LYS A 176 12.84 -20.30 -0.90
#